data_8be38ea4691128f8fa2cadafba9a31be
#
_entry.id   8be38ea4691128f8fa2cadafba9a31be
#
_cell.length_a   1.000
_cell.length_b   1.000
_cell.length_c   1.000
_cell.angle_alpha   90.00
_cell.angle_beta   90.00
_cell.angle_gamma   90.00
#
_symmetry.space_group_name_H-M   'P 1'
#
loop_
_entity.id
_entity.type
_entity.pdbx_description
1 polymer ?
#
loop_
_entity_poly.entity_id
_entity_poly.type
_entity_poly.pdbx_seq_one_letter_code
_entity_poly.pdbx_strand_id
1 'polypeptide(L)'
;MSRIVLLAVVVASTVGFIVAAESIEITYLGHSCFTIQSEEGPVIMIDPYASYIPYPSLPQPADIVLMTHAHIDHCPICYGEDDRYTGDAIEVAAWNSQGRIREGNWRIADDLLVQFTEASHVTASGGGAGYVSLFSFEIGGIRFAHLGDLGKILTSQQIAALGDVDVLFLPVGGAFTINAAEALTVIAQLPTIRIVFPMHYFVDGITPWSEIAPLSDFTLVADALYTVIEQETDHVMVAAETLPDDTEIWILTWEE
;
A
#
# COMPACT_ATOMS: atom_id res chain seq x y z
N MET A 1 44.01 62.89 18.23
CA MET A 1 44.16 61.65 17.40
C MET A 1 42.95 60.77 17.69
N SER A 2 41.90 60.88 16.88
CA SER A 2 40.68 60.06 17.01
C SER A 2 40.86 58.75 16.22
N ARG A 3 40.74 57.62 16.89
CA ARG A 3 40.73 56.28 16.26
C ARG A 3 39.30 55.94 15.81
N ILE A 4 39.10 55.84 14.51
CA ILE A 4 37.86 55.33 13.92
C ILE A 4 37.95 53.79 13.99
N VAL A 5 37.02 53.15 14.72
CA VAL A 5 36.84 51.69 14.72
C VAL A 5 35.82 51.35 13.65
N LEU A 6 36.27 50.70 12.59
CA LEU A 6 35.38 50.20 11.53
C LEU A 6 34.79 48.86 11.99
N LEU A 7 33.48 48.84 12.24
CA LEU A 7 32.76 47.59 12.57
C LEU A 7 32.32 46.95 11.24
N ALA A 8 32.95 45.84 10.89
CA ALA A 8 32.53 45.04 9.73
C ALA A 8 31.32 44.16 10.15
N VAL A 9 30.15 44.46 9.60
CA VAL A 9 28.96 43.60 9.71
C VAL A 9 29.08 42.51 8.66
N VAL A 10 29.36 41.28 9.10
CA VAL A 10 29.29 40.08 8.24
C VAL A 10 27.82 39.64 8.19
N VAL A 11 27.16 39.90 7.05
CA VAL A 11 25.83 39.32 6.77
C VAL A 11 26.04 37.89 6.24
N ALA A 12 25.83 36.91 7.09
CA ALA A 12 25.78 35.52 6.66
C ALA A 12 24.44 35.26 5.95
N SER A 13 24.46 35.23 4.61
CA SER A 13 23.31 34.72 3.83
C SER A 13 23.26 33.23 3.93
N THR A 14 22.30 32.69 4.69
CA THR A 14 21.93 31.28 4.64
C THR A 14 21.18 31.03 3.33
N VAL A 15 21.86 30.43 2.36
CA VAL A 15 21.20 29.87 1.18
C VAL A 15 20.52 28.59 1.68
N GLY A 16 19.23 28.65 1.94
CA GLY A 16 18.40 27.48 2.17
C GLY A 16 18.33 26.70 0.84
N PHE A 17 18.89 25.51 0.80
CA PHE A 17 18.58 24.55 -0.26
C PHE A 17 17.14 24.12 -0.05
N ILE A 18 16.23 24.50 -0.94
CA ILE A 18 14.93 23.86 -1.07
C ILE A 18 15.24 22.51 -1.72
N VAL A 19 15.30 21.44 -0.92
CA VAL A 19 15.20 20.10 -1.46
C VAL A 19 13.79 19.98 -2.00
N ALA A 20 13.64 19.74 -3.31
CA ALA A 20 12.33 19.44 -3.86
C ALA A 20 11.76 18.21 -3.12
N ALA A 21 10.47 18.26 -2.78
CA ALA A 21 9.80 17.09 -2.21
C ALA A 21 9.92 15.92 -3.19
N GLU A 22 10.27 14.75 -2.68
CA GLU A 22 10.30 13.53 -3.48
C GLU A 22 8.87 13.16 -3.85
N SER A 23 8.59 13.07 -5.16
CA SER A 23 7.28 12.69 -5.67
C SER A 23 7.22 11.18 -5.85
N ILE A 24 6.12 10.57 -5.41
CA ILE A 24 5.92 9.12 -5.45
C ILE A 24 4.68 8.84 -6.29
N GLU A 25 4.84 8.03 -7.33
CA GLU A 25 3.74 7.51 -8.12
C GLU A 25 3.18 6.25 -7.47
N ILE A 26 1.86 6.20 -7.34
CA ILE A 26 1.10 5.05 -6.90
C ILE A 26 0.15 4.68 -8.03
N THR A 27 0.27 3.44 -8.56
CA THR A 27 -0.59 2.93 -9.62
C THR A 27 -1.39 1.73 -9.14
N TYR A 28 -2.70 1.72 -9.39
CA TYR A 28 -3.58 0.58 -9.10
C TYR A 28 -3.69 -0.31 -10.34
N LEU A 29 -3.29 -1.55 -10.20
CA LEU A 29 -3.30 -2.54 -11.29
C LEU A 29 -4.48 -3.51 -11.20
N GLY A 30 -5.41 -3.27 -10.28
CA GLY A 30 -6.58 -4.13 -10.05
C GLY A 30 -6.43 -5.09 -8.87
N HIS A 31 -7.54 -5.56 -8.34
CA HIS A 31 -7.66 -6.45 -7.18
C HIS A 31 -6.94 -5.90 -5.94
N SER A 32 -5.78 -6.46 -5.58
CA SER A 32 -4.91 -5.95 -4.50
C SER A 32 -3.54 -5.51 -5.03
N CYS A 33 -3.38 -5.41 -6.35
CA CYS A 33 -2.10 -5.14 -6.97
C CYS A 33 -1.87 -3.63 -7.14
N PHE A 34 -0.74 -3.15 -6.60
CA PHE A 34 -0.28 -1.78 -6.76
C PHE A 34 1.19 -1.75 -7.14
N THR A 35 1.60 -0.69 -7.87
CA THR A 35 3.00 -0.29 -7.94
C THR A 35 3.21 1.01 -7.20
N ILE A 36 4.40 1.16 -6.60
CA ILE A 36 4.84 2.35 -5.87
C ILE A 36 6.25 2.66 -6.35
N GLN A 37 6.46 3.88 -6.82
CA GLN A 37 7.76 4.32 -7.35
C GLN A 37 8.04 5.77 -7.00
N SER A 38 9.20 6.07 -6.43
CA SER A 38 9.75 7.43 -6.40
C SER A 38 10.52 7.74 -7.70
N GLU A 39 10.75 9.03 -8.00
CA GLU A 39 11.32 9.48 -9.29
C GLU A 39 12.58 8.74 -9.74
N GLU A 40 13.48 8.43 -8.82
CA GLU A 40 14.77 7.75 -9.08
C GLU A 40 14.82 6.35 -8.44
N GLY A 41 13.73 5.91 -7.79
CA GLY A 41 13.67 4.67 -7.03
C GLY A 41 13.22 3.46 -7.85
N PRO A 42 13.34 2.27 -7.27
CA PRO A 42 12.84 1.04 -7.88
C PRO A 42 11.31 1.04 -7.96
N VAL A 43 10.78 0.38 -8.97
CA VAL A 43 9.36 0.05 -9.06
C VAL A 43 9.06 -1.10 -8.10
N ILE A 44 8.29 -0.84 -7.05
CA ILE A 44 7.85 -1.84 -6.09
C ILE A 44 6.43 -2.26 -6.45
N MET A 45 6.25 -3.51 -6.85
CA MET A 45 4.94 -4.12 -7.09
C MET A 45 4.54 -4.96 -5.88
N ILE A 46 3.29 -4.84 -5.46
CA ILE A 46 2.74 -5.62 -4.33
C ILE A 46 1.57 -6.45 -4.84
N ASP A 47 1.56 -7.73 -4.47
CA ASP A 47 0.49 -8.70 -4.73
C ASP A 47 0.03 -8.76 -6.20
N PRO A 48 0.93 -9.03 -7.17
CA PRO A 48 0.50 -9.34 -8.52
C PRO A 48 -0.36 -10.60 -8.54
N TYR A 49 -1.37 -10.61 -9.40
CA TYR A 49 -2.31 -11.73 -9.53
C TYR A 49 -2.01 -12.58 -10.78
N ALA A 50 -2.41 -13.86 -10.74
CA ALA A 50 -2.29 -14.77 -11.87
C ALA A 50 -3.30 -14.44 -12.98
N SER A 51 -3.05 -14.93 -14.19
CA SER A 51 -3.87 -14.70 -15.39
C SER A 51 -5.32 -15.17 -15.26
N TYR A 52 -5.60 -16.00 -14.26
CA TYR A 52 -6.96 -16.42 -13.89
C TYR A 52 -7.86 -15.21 -13.53
N ILE A 53 -7.27 -14.10 -13.07
CA ILE A 53 -7.99 -12.86 -12.73
C ILE A 53 -7.77 -11.89 -13.88
N PRO A 54 -8.77 -11.65 -14.74
CA PRO A 54 -8.56 -11.03 -16.03
C PRO A 54 -8.56 -9.49 -16.01
N TYR A 55 -7.98 -8.87 -14.97
CA TYR A 55 -7.65 -7.45 -15.10
C TYR A 55 -6.61 -7.27 -16.21
N PRO A 56 -6.77 -6.31 -17.11
CA PRO A 56 -5.89 -6.14 -18.27
C PRO A 56 -4.55 -5.49 -17.92
N SER A 57 -4.38 -4.94 -16.72
CA SER A 57 -3.26 -4.09 -16.35
C SER A 57 -1.90 -4.79 -16.26
N LEU A 58 -1.85 -6.13 -16.14
CA LEU A 58 -0.59 -6.89 -16.11
C LEU A 58 -0.29 -7.56 -17.46
N PRO A 59 0.99 -7.75 -17.84
CA PRO A 59 2.19 -7.49 -17.02
C PRO A 59 2.66 -6.03 -17.05
N GLN A 60 3.33 -5.60 -15.98
CA GLN A 60 3.99 -4.30 -15.85
C GLN A 60 5.46 -4.47 -15.41
N PRO A 61 6.35 -3.48 -15.65
CA PRO A 61 7.70 -3.49 -15.12
C PRO A 61 7.71 -3.51 -13.59
N ALA A 62 8.63 -4.28 -12.99
CA ALA A 62 8.90 -4.26 -11.57
C ALA A 62 10.37 -4.57 -11.29
N ASP A 63 10.96 -3.86 -10.32
CA ASP A 63 12.30 -4.15 -9.80
C ASP A 63 12.22 -4.99 -8.51
N ILE A 64 11.14 -4.81 -7.76
CA ILE A 64 10.86 -5.54 -6.50
C ILE A 64 9.41 -6.00 -6.53
N VAL A 65 9.17 -7.27 -6.24
CA VAL A 65 7.83 -7.85 -6.12
C VAL A 65 7.63 -8.38 -4.71
N LEU A 66 6.73 -7.77 -3.97
CA LEU A 66 6.36 -8.18 -2.62
C LEU A 66 5.04 -8.97 -2.67
N MET A 67 5.02 -10.15 -2.07
CA MET A 67 3.84 -11.03 -2.03
C MET A 67 3.45 -11.29 -0.58
N THR A 68 2.21 -10.94 -0.22
CA THR A 68 1.71 -11.03 1.16
C THR A 68 1.43 -12.47 1.60
N HIS A 69 0.94 -13.31 0.68
CA HIS A 69 0.64 -14.73 0.93
C HIS A 69 0.52 -15.53 -0.39
N ALA A 70 0.38 -16.86 -0.28
CA ALA A 70 0.50 -17.77 -1.41
C ALA A 70 -0.85 -18.10 -2.09
N HIS A 71 -1.76 -17.13 -2.24
CA HIS A 71 -2.97 -17.33 -3.03
C HIS A 71 -2.78 -16.87 -4.48
N ILE A 72 -3.62 -17.40 -5.39
CA ILE A 72 -3.51 -17.18 -6.84
C ILE A 72 -3.68 -15.71 -7.24
N ASP A 73 -4.37 -14.96 -6.43
CA ASP A 73 -4.67 -13.53 -6.58
C ASP A 73 -3.63 -12.60 -5.93
N HIS A 74 -2.55 -13.19 -5.35
CA HIS A 74 -1.46 -12.42 -4.70
C HIS A 74 -0.07 -12.95 -5.01
N CYS A 75 0.04 -14.14 -5.63
CA CYS A 75 1.32 -14.78 -5.91
C CYS A 75 1.25 -15.60 -7.21
N PRO A 76 1.39 -15.00 -8.40
CA PRO A 76 1.32 -15.72 -9.67
C PRO A 76 2.43 -16.77 -9.80
N ILE A 77 3.66 -16.48 -9.32
CA ILE A 77 4.79 -17.42 -9.35
C ILE A 77 4.53 -18.68 -8.51
N CYS A 78 3.68 -18.61 -7.48
CA CYS A 78 3.26 -19.77 -6.70
C CYS A 78 2.47 -20.80 -7.55
N TYR A 79 1.97 -20.36 -8.69
CA TYR A 79 1.16 -21.15 -9.64
C TYR A 79 1.86 -21.34 -10.99
N GLY A 80 3.16 -20.97 -11.08
CA GLY A 80 3.98 -21.17 -12.26
C GLY A 80 3.79 -20.10 -13.34
N GLU A 81 3.26 -18.94 -12.99
CA GLU A 81 3.13 -17.77 -13.86
C GLU A 81 4.18 -16.72 -13.47
N ASP A 82 5.29 -16.67 -14.22
CA ASP A 82 6.41 -15.75 -14.05
C ASP A 82 6.40 -14.59 -15.05
N ASP A 83 5.33 -14.48 -15.84
CA ASP A 83 5.14 -13.47 -16.88
C ASP A 83 4.18 -12.33 -16.47
N ARG A 84 3.80 -12.22 -15.19
CA ARG A 84 2.87 -11.20 -14.70
C ARG A 84 3.55 -9.86 -14.39
N TYR A 85 4.88 -9.82 -14.45
CA TYR A 85 5.70 -8.61 -14.41
C TYR A 85 6.92 -8.79 -15.32
N THR A 86 7.56 -7.69 -15.69
CA THR A 86 8.74 -7.68 -16.56
C THR A 86 9.97 -7.12 -15.83
N GLY A 87 11.16 -7.55 -16.24
CA GLY A 87 12.42 -7.19 -15.58
C GLY A 87 12.99 -8.32 -14.74
N ASP A 88 14.19 -8.10 -14.19
CA ASP A 88 14.87 -9.02 -13.27
C ASP A 88 14.48 -8.67 -11.81
N ALA A 89 13.22 -8.82 -11.45
CA ALA A 89 12.69 -8.39 -10.16
C ALA A 89 13.26 -9.20 -8.99
N ILE A 90 13.49 -8.53 -7.86
CA ILE A 90 13.73 -9.17 -6.57
C ILE A 90 12.38 -9.66 -6.04
N GLU A 91 12.12 -10.96 -6.08
CA GLU A 91 10.90 -11.58 -5.60
C GLU A 91 10.97 -11.87 -4.09
N VAL A 92 10.00 -11.36 -3.35
CA VAL A 92 9.96 -11.46 -1.89
C VAL A 92 8.64 -12.11 -1.44
N ALA A 93 8.70 -13.40 -1.15
CA ALA A 93 7.60 -14.10 -0.48
C ALA A 93 7.66 -13.81 1.04
N ALA A 94 6.59 -13.29 1.61
CA ALA A 94 6.53 -12.95 3.04
C ALA A 94 6.45 -14.16 3.98
N TRP A 95 6.48 -15.38 3.47
CA TRP A 95 6.36 -16.63 4.23
C TRP A 95 7.54 -17.57 4.03
N ASN A 96 7.70 -18.49 4.95
CA ASN A 96 8.68 -19.56 4.86
C ASN A 96 8.07 -20.84 4.23
N SER A 97 8.90 -21.90 4.06
CA SER A 97 8.46 -23.18 3.49
C SER A 97 7.36 -23.91 4.28
N GLN A 98 7.01 -23.43 5.47
CA GLN A 98 5.94 -23.96 6.32
C GLN A 98 4.67 -23.09 6.27
N GLY A 99 4.64 -22.05 5.39
CA GLY A 99 3.52 -21.12 5.26
C GLY A 99 3.38 -20.11 6.41
N ARG A 100 4.41 -19.96 7.26
CA ARG A 100 4.41 -18.97 8.35
C ARG A 100 5.06 -17.68 7.88
N ILE A 101 4.48 -16.55 8.29
CA ILE A 101 4.99 -15.24 7.94
C ILE A 101 6.37 -15.01 8.57
N ARG A 102 7.24 -14.36 7.82
CA ARG A 102 8.57 -13.94 8.24
C ARG A 102 8.47 -12.59 8.94
N GLU A 103 8.07 -12.59 10.22
CA GLU A 103 7.89 -11.34 10.96
C GLU A 103 9.19 -10.54 11.13
N GLY A 104 9.06 -9.23 11.27
CA GLY A 104 10.15 -8.29 11.55
C GLY A 104 10.56 -7.44 10.36
N ASN A 105 11.62 -6.66 10.54
CA ASN A 105 12.16 -5.76 9.51
C ASN A 105 13.14 -6.49 8.61
N TRP A 106 12.87 -6.47 7.30
CA TRP A 106 13.69 -7.10 6.29
C TRP A 106 14.21 -6.06 5.31
N ARG A 107 15.53 -5.99 5.14
CA ARG A 107 16.16 -5.16 4.10
C ARG A 107 16.05 -5.88 2.76
N ILE A 108 15.24 -5.30 1.86
CA ILE A 108 14.97 -5.86 0.52
C ILE A 108 15.95 -5.30 -0.50
N ALA A 109 16.23 -3.98 -0.41
CA ALA A 109 17.23 -3.28 -1.19
C ALA A 109 17.99 -2.30 -0.28
N ASP A 110 19.01 -1.61 -0.83
CA ASP A 110 19.89 -0.74 -0.03
C ASP A 110 19.10 0.30 0.79
N ASP A 111 18.07 0.89 0.19
CA ASP A 111 17.26 1.94 0.79
C ASP A 111 15.82 1.49 1.14
N LEU A 112 15.49 0.20 0.94
CA LEU A 112 14.16 -0.33 1.24
C LEU A 112 14.19 -1.31 2.41
N LEU A 113 13.64 -0.88 3.54
CA LEU A 113 13.38 -1.70 4.73
C LEU A 113 11.86 -1.94 4.83
N VAL A 114 11.44 -3.19 4.76
CA VAL A 114 10.03 -3.58 4.87
C VAL A 114 9.78 -4.30 6.18
N GLN A 115 8.82 -3.83 6.96
CA GLN A 115 8.29 -4.53 8.14
C GLN A 115 7.26 -5.55 7.66
N PHE A 116 7.44 -6.82 8.04
CA PHE A 116 6.50 -7.91 7.86
C PHE A 116 5.80 -8.20 9.17
N THR A 117 4.47 -8.20 9.16
CA THR A 117 3.67 -8.42 10.36
C THR A 117 2.62 -9.49 10.08
N GLU A 118 2.64 -10.60 10.83
CA GLU A 118 1.67 -11.69 10.66
C GLU A 118 0.27 -11.25 11.08
N ALA A 119 -0.72 -11.55 10.23
CA ALA A 119 -2.13 -11.38 10.53
C ALA A 119 -2.94 -12.61 10.11
N SER A 120 -4.16 -12.72 10.65
CA SER A 120 -5.10 -13.77 10.25
C SER A 120 -5.71 -13.43 8.90
N HIS A 121 -5.67 -14.38 7.97
CA HIS A 121 -6.48 -14.35 6.75
C HIS A 121 -7.88 -14.97 6.98
N VAL A 122 -8.11 -15.60 8.14
CA VAL A 122 -9.43 -16.14 8.49
C VAL A 122 -10.32 -15.02 9.00
N THR A 123 -11.42 -14.75 8.29
CA THR A 123 -12.40 -13.73 8.64
C THR A 123 -13.23 -14.11 9.87
N ALA A 124 -13.97 -13.15 10.43
CA ALA A 124 -14.91 -13.39 11.53
C ALA A 124 -16.04 -14.35 11.13
N SER A 125 -16.42 -14.37 9.84
CA SER A 125 -17.43 -15.29 9.26
C SER A 125 -16.87 -16.68 8.90
N GLY A 126 -15.55 -16.88 9.01
CA GLY A 126 -14.86 -18.14 8.69
C GLY A 126 -14.42 -18.29 7.23
N GLY A 127 -14.51 -17.22 6.42
CA GLY A 127 -13.90 -17.18 5.09
C GLY A 127 -12.38 -17.00 5.16
N GLY A 128 -11.68 -17.17 4.04
CA GLY A 128 -10.21 -17.13 3.96
C GLY A 128 -9.55 -18.34 4.64
N ALA A 129 -8.23 -18.41 4.59
CA ALA A 129 -7.46 -19.49 5.20
C ALA A 129 -6.02 -19.07 5.54
N GLY A 130 -5.54 -19.45 6.72
CA GLY A 130 -4.14 -19.30 7.10
C GLY A 130 -3.77 -17.89 7.57
N TYR A 131 -2.63 -17.42 7.08
CA TYR A 131 -2.00 -16.16 7.50
C TYR A 131 -1.65 -15.32 6.29
N VAL A 132 -1.67 -14.01 6.49
CA VAL A 132 -1.25 -12.98 5.54
C VAL A 132 -0.18 -12.12 6.18
N SER A 133 0.76 -11.59 5.41
CA SER A 133 1.67 -10.55 5.87
C SER A 133 1.06 -9.17 5.62
N LEU A 134 1.06 -8.35 6.64
CA LEU A 134 0.89 -6.91 6.49
C LEU A 134 2.28 -6.34 6.22
N PHE A 135 2.42 -5.51 5.17
CA PHE A 135 3.66 -4.79 4.90
C PHE A 135 3.57 -3.36 5.40
N SER A 136 4.64 -2.84 5.99
CA SER A 136 4.84 -1.40 6.08
C SER A 136 6.28 -1.02 5.76
N PHE A 137 6.46 0.10 5.06
CA PHE A 137 7.76 0.62 4.61
C PHE A 137 7.66 2.13 4.39
N GLU A 138 8.81 2.77 4.26
CA GLU A 138 8.88 4.23 4.08
C GLU A 138 9.65 4.56 2.81
N ILE A 139 9.10 5.48 1.99
CA ILE A 139 9.72 6.03 0.79
C ILE A 139 9.40 7.53 0.77
N GLY A 140 10.40 8.38 0.53
CA GLY A 140 10.22 9.83 0.41
C GLY A 140 9.57 10.49 1.63
N GLY A 141 9.77 9.93 2.82
CA GLY A 141 9.17 10.42 4.06
C GLY A 141 7.68 10.07 4.23
N ILE A 142 7.12 9.24 3.37
CA ILE A 142 5.75 8.70 3.46
C ILE A 142 5.82 7.24 3.90
N ARG A 143 5.06 6.89 4.95
CA ARG A 143 4.92 5.51 5.41
C ARG A 143 3.69 4.86 4.79
N PHE A 144 3.95 3.85 3.98
CA PHE A 144 2.97 3.01 3.33
C PHE A 144 2.66 1.78 4.17
N ALA A 145 1.40 1.33 4.14
CA ALA A 145 1.03 -0.01 4.63
C ALA A 145 0.08 -0.70 3.65
N HIS A 146 0.40 -1.97 3.34
CA HIS A 146 -0.45 -2.84 2.53
C HIS A 146 -0.92 -4.01 3.39
N LEU A 147 -2.25 -4.15 3.55
CA LEU A 147 -2.79 -5.10 4.51
C LEU A 147 -3.14 -6.47 3.90
N GLY A 148 -2.84 -6.67 2.60
CA GLY A 148 -3.14 -7.93 1.92
C GLY A 148 -4.56 -8.39 2.20
N ASP A 149 -4.77 -9.68 2.41
CA ASP A 149 -6.06 -10.27 2.76
C ASP A 149 -6.30 -10.29 4.28
N LEU A 150 -6.18 -9.14 4.92
CA LEU A 150 -6.49 -9.02 6.35
C LEU A 150 -7.90 -9.54 6.65
N GLY A 151 -8.00 -10.59 7.48
CA GLY A 151 -9.27 -11.23 7.80
C GLY A 151 -9.95 -10.73 9.08
N LYS A 152 -9.27 -9.92 9.90
CA LYS A 152 -9.77 -9.37 11.18
C LYS A 152 -9.22 -7.98 11.43
N ILE A 153 -9.91 -7.19 12.25
CA ILE A 153 -9.39 -5.89 12.71
C ILE A 153 -8.04 -6.06 13.41
N LEU A 154 -7.23 -5.02 13.39
CA LEU A 154 -5.85 -5.05 13.89
C LEU A 154 -5.79 -5.23 15.41
N THR A 155 -4.82 -6.00 15.86
CA THR A 155 -4.43 -6.06 17.28
C THR A 155 -3.49 -4.90 17.62
N SER A 156 -3.37 -4.55 18.90
CA SER A 156 -2.44 -3.51 19.35
C SER A 156 -0.99 -3.80 18.96
N GLN A 157 -0.59 -5.08 18.88
CA GLN A 157 0.76 -5.48 18.46
C GLN A 157 0.97 -5.19 16.97
N GLN A 158 -0.02 -5.49 16.11
CA GLN A 158 0.03 -5.21 14.68
C GLN A 158 0.06 -3.70 14.41
N ILE A 159 -0.78 -2.93 15.11
CA ILE A 159 -0.77 -1.45 15.03
C ILE A 159 0.62 -0.91 15.38
N ALA A 160 1.21 -1.37 16.48
CA ALA A 160 2.55 -0.94 16.89
C ALA A 160 3.65 -1.34 15.89
N ALA A 161 3.50 -2.49 15.21
CA ALA A 161 4.45 -2.96 14.20
C ALA A 161 4.33 -2.18 12.88
N LEU A 162 3.12 -1.78 12.46
CA LEU A 162 2.90 -0.96 11.26
C LEU A 162 3.46 0.46 11.42
N GLY A 163 3.43 1.00 12.63
CA GLY A 163 3.88 2.36 12.94
C GLY A 163 2.89 3.45 12.52
N ASP A 164 3.40 4.68 12.36
CA ASP A 164 2.60 5.84 11.97
C ASP A 164 2.37 5.83 10.44
N VAL A 165 1.31 5.15 10.00
CA VAL A 165 0.97 4.97 8.58
C VAL A 165 0.36 6.25 8.00
N ASP A 166 0.87 6.69 6.84
CA ASP A 166 0.33 7.82 6.09
C ASP A 166 -0.60 7.35 4.96
N VAL A 167 -0.20 6.30 4.23
CA VAL A 167 -0.93 5.77 3.07
C VAL A 167 -1.25 4.29 3.30
N LEU A 168 -2.53 3.95 3.23
CA LEU A 168 -3.05 2.61 3.53
C LEU A 168 -3.72 1.97 2.32
N PHE A 169 -3.26 0.77 1.92
CA PHE A 169 -3.95 -0.11 0.99
C PHE A 169 -4.78 -1.12 1.81
N LEU A 170 -6.11 -1.03 1.70
CA LEU A 170 -7.06 -1.65 2.62
C LEU A 170 -8.05 -2.56 1.90
N PRO A 171 -8.12 -3.87 2.19
CA PRO A 171 -9.17 -4.73 1.64
C PRO A 171 -10.52 -4.34 2.23
N VAL A 172 -11.58 -4.31 1.38
CA VAL A 172 -12.92 -3.85 1.78
C VAL A 172 -14.04 -4.80 1.37
N GLY A 173 -13.74 -5.82 0.56
CA GLY A 173 -14.74 -6.66 -0.10
C GLY A 173 -15.39 -7.73 0.77
N GLY A 174 -14.92 -7.97 1.98
CA GLY A 174 -15.47 -9.04 2.82
C GLY A 174 -15.25 -10.44 2.24
N ALA A 175 -16.12 -11.42 2.58
CA ALA A 175 -16.01 -12.82 2.23
C ALA A 175 -14.69 -13.46 2.70
N PHE A 176 -13.59 -13.17 2.03
CA PHE A 176 -12.23 -13.68 2.33
C PHE A 176 -11.39 -12.68 3.13
N THR A 177 -11.80 -11.43 3.20
CA THR A 177 -11.13 -10.33 3.91
C THR A 177 -12.07 -9.66 4.92
N ILE A 178 -11.61 -8.61 5.60
CA ILE A 178 -12.48 -7.74 6.39
C ILE A 178 -13.54 -7.10 5.48
N ASN A 179 -14.74 -6.92 6.03
CA ASN A 179 -15.86 -6.25 5.35
C ASN A 179 -15.79 -4.72 5.53
N ALA A 180 -16.70 -3.99 4.87
CA ALA A 180 -16.75 -2.53 4.88
C ALA A 180 -16.77 -1.92 6.31
N ALA A 181 -17.54 -2.49 7.25
CA ALA A 181 -17.61 -1.98 8.62
C ALA A 181 -16.34 -2.26 9.43
N GLU A 182 -15.72 -3.42 9.22
CA GLU A 182 -14.42 -3.77 9.80
C GLU A 182 -13.31 -2.90 9.21
N ALA A 183 -13.37 -2.58 7.91
CA ALA A 183 -12.44 -1.68 7.24
C ALA A 183 -12.48 -0.28 7.86
N LEU A 184 -13.66 0.29 8.10
CA LEU A 184 -13.80 1.57 8.83
C LEU A 184 -13.20 1.50 10.25
N THR A 185 -13.35 0.36 10.92
CA THR A 185 -12.71 0.15 12.23
C THR A 185 -11.20 0.16 12.13
N VAL A 186 -10.62 -0.46 11.10
CA VAL A 186 -9.17 -0.47 10.86
C VAL A 186 -8.65 0.94 10.57
N ILE A 187 -9.35 1.74 9.76
CA ILE A 187 -9.00 3.16 9.54
C ILE A 187 -8.96 3.91 10.88
N ALA A 188 -9.99 3.75 11.71
CA ALA A 188 -10.04 4.40 13.03
C ALA A 188 -8.96 3.91 14.01
N GLN A 189 -8.39 2.72 13.82
CA GLN A 189 -7.28 2.19 14.62
C GLN A 189 -5.92 2.80 14.27
N LEU A 190 -5.79 3.44 13.11
CA LEU A 190 -4.56 4.01 12.57
C LEU A 190 -4.72 5.53 12.36
N PRO A 191 -4.64 6.35 13.41
CA PRO A 191 -5.07 7.75 13.40
C PRO A 191 -4.15 8.69 12.60
N THR A 192 -3.02 8.21 12.10
CA THR A 192 -2.07 8.99 11.29
C THR A 192 -2.35 8.91 9.78
N ILE A 193 -3.27 8.03 9.36
CA ILE A 193 -3.58 7.84 7.94
C ILE A 193 -4.07 9.14 7.31
N ARG A 194 -3.51 9.45 6.13
CA ARG A 194 -3.89 10.57 5.28
C ARG A 194 -4.66 10.12 4.05
N ILE A 195 -4.24 9.00 3.43
CA ILE A 195 -4.88 8.46 2.23
C ILE A 195 -5.15 6.97 2.43
N VAL A 196 -6.35 6.55 2.07
CA VAL A 196 -6.76 5.13 2.00
C VAL A 196 -7.08 4.77 0.55
N PHE A 197 -6.43 3.74 0.03
CA PHE A 197 -6.79 3.10 -1.23
C PHE A 197 -7.56 1.81 -0.93
N PRO A 198 -8.88 1.75 -1.21
CA PRO A 198 -9.64 0.50 -1.09
C PRO A 198 -9.22 -0.49 -2.17
N MET A 199 -9.14 -1.76 -1.78
CA MET A 199 -8.75 -2.86 -2.66
C MET A 199 -9.55 -4.13 -2.35
N HIS A 200 -9.34 -5.21 -3.13
CA HIS A 200 -9.95 -6.53 -2.94
C HIS A 200 -11.47 -6.47 -2.85
N TYR A 201 -12.10 -5.78 -3.81
CA TYR A 201 -13.55 -5.69 -3.95
C TYR A 201 -14.01 -6.35 -5.26
N PHE A 202 -15.29 -6.67 -5.34
CA PHE A 202 -15.89 -7.27 -6.52
C PHE A 202 -15.98 -6.27 -7.68
N VAL A 203 -15.54 -6.71 -8.86
CA VAL A 203 -15.72 -6.02 -10.15
C VAL A 203 -16.42 -6.98 -11.10
N ASP A 204 -17.59 -6.58 -11.60
CA ASP A 204 -18.41 -7.41 -12.49
C ASP A 204 -17.68 -7.76 -13.79
N GLY A 205 -17.73 -9.03 -14.16
CA GLY A 205 -17.02 -9.56 -15.33
C GLY A 205 -15.51 -9.78 -15.15
N ILE A 206 -14.91 -9.34 -14.03
CA ILE A 206 -13.47 -9.44 -13.74
C ILE A 206 -13.21 -10.33 -12.53
N THR A 207 -13.78 -10.00 -11.35
CA THR A 207 -13.53 -10.77 -10.13
C THR A 207 -14.25 -12.10 -10.21
N PRO A 208 -13.53 -13.25 -10.09
CA PRO A 208 -14.14 -14.57 -10.26
C PRO A 208 -14.99 -15.04 -9.07
N TRP A 209 -14.93 -14.34 -7.95
CA TRP A 209 -15.63 -14.69 -6.70
C TRP A 209 -16.79 -13.72 -6.45
N SER A 210 -18.00 -14.16 -6.73
CA SER A 210 -19.21 -13.36 -6.56
C SER A 210 -19.61 -13.10 -5.10
N GLU A 211 -18.96 -13.76 -4.16
CA GLU A 211 -19.14 -13.58 -2.72
C GLU A 211 -18.48 -12.31 -2.18
N ILE A 212 -17.50 -11.77 -2.92
CA ILE A 212 -16.84 -10.51 -2.58
C ILE A 212 -17.80 -9.36 -2.84
N ALA A 213 -17.95 -8.45 -1.88
CA ALA A 213 -18.81 -7.29 -2.02
C ALA A 213 -18.21 -6.25 -2.98
N PRO A 214 -19.05 -5.49 -3.72
CA PRO A 214 -18.60 -4.42 -4.59
C PRO A 214 -18.07 -3.22 -3.77
N LEU A 215 -17.25 -2.39 -4.40
CA LEU A 215 -16.70 -1.16 -3.80
C LEU A 215 -17.79 -0.24 -3.25
N SER A 216 -18.97 -0.19 -3.90
CA SER A 216 -20.10 0.64 -3.48
C SER A 216 -20.59 0.34 -2.04
N ASP A 217 -20.44 -0.88 -1.55
CA ASP A 217 -20.82 -1.24 -0.18
C ASP A 217 -19.91 -0.57 0.85
N PHE A 218 -18.61 -0.40 0.50
CA PHE A 218 -17.67 0.33 1.34
C PHE A 218 -17.87 1.85 1.22
N THR A 219 -17.95 2.39 0.00
CA THR A 219 -18.07 3.84 -0.20
C THR A 219 -19.35 4.41 0.42
N LEU A 220 -20.46 3.66 0.38
CA LEU A 220 -21.72 4.06 0.99
C LEU A 220 -21.61 4.34 2.50
N VAL A 221 -20.81 3.56 3.22
CA VAL A 221 -20.63 3.75 4.67
C VAL A 221 -19.45 4.68 4.98
N ALA A 222 -18.46 4.74 4.11
CA ALA A 222 -17.27 5.57 4.25
C ALA A 222 -17.58 7.07 4.05
N ASP A 223 -18.40 7.42 3.07
CA ASP A 223 -18.81 8.80 2.73
C ASP A 223 -19.49 9.54 3.89
N ALA A 224 -20.04 8.79 4.84
CA ALA A 224 -20.61 9.37 6.06
C ALA A 224 -19.55 9.87 7.08
N LEU A 225 -18.27 9.44 6.94
CA LEU A 225 -17.22 9.66 7.92
C LEU A 225 -15.96 10.33 7.32
N TYR A 226 -15.69 10.12 6.02
CA TYR A 226 -14.49 10.53 5.33
C TYR A 226 -14.83 11.19 4.01
N THR A 227 -13.94 12.04 3.50
CA THR A 227 -14.01 12.51 2.11
C THR A 227 -13.63 11.37 1.18
N VAL A 228 -14.54 11.02 0.26
CA VAL A 228 -14.30 10.01 -0.78
C VAL A 228 -14.05 10.73 -2.09
N ILE A 229 -12.92 10.44 -2.73
CA ILE A 229 -12.48 11.07 -3.99
C ILE A 229 -12.29 9.98 -5.04
N GLU A 230 -13.09 10.03 -6.10
CA GLU A 230 -12.89 9.20 -7.29
C GLU A 230 -11.88 9.86 -8.21
N GLN A 231 -10.78 9.16 -8.49
CA GLN A 231 -9.75 9.59 -9.44
C GLN A 231 -10.16 9.15 -10.85
N GLU A 232 -9.83 9.97 -11.85
CA GLU A 232 -10.11 9.65 -13.27
C GLU A 232 -9.04 8.73 -13.90
N THR A 233 -8.00 8.38 -13.12
CA THR A 233 -6.82 7.63 -13.55
C THR A 233 -6.56 6.42 -12.66
N ASP A 234 -5.77 5.49 -13.17
CA ASP A 234 -5.24 4.35 -12.42
C ASP A 234 -4.07 4.73 -11.49
N HIS A 235 -3.54 5.94 -11.63
CA HIS A 235 -2.37 6.42 -10.87
C HIS A 235 -2.55 7.81 -10.29
N VAL A 236 -1.79 8.11 -9.25
CA VAL A 236 -1.68 9.41 -8.61
C VAL A 236 -0.24 9.67 -8.17
N MET A 237 0.10 10.97 -8.11
CA MET A 237 1.36 11.45 -7.54
C MET A 237 1.11 11.97 -6.13
N VAL A 238 1.93 11.55 -5.17
CA VAL A 238 1.91 12.02 -3.79
C VAL A 238 3.29 12.48 -3.35
N ALA A 239 3.33 13.44 -2.43
CA ALA A 239 4.55 13.87 -1.76
C ALA A 239 4.24 14.18 -0.28
N ALA A 240 5.19 13.99 0.61
CA ALA A 240 4.98 14.12 2.05
C ALA A 240 4.37 15.48 2.45
N GLU A 241 4.77 16.55 1.76
CA GLU A 241 4.31 17.92 2.02
C GLU A 241 2.90 18.22 1.48
N THR A 242 2.37 17.36 0.61
CA THR A 242 1.06 17.54 -0.04
C THR A 242 0.02 16.53 0.37
N LEU A 243 0.34 15.65 1.32
CA LEU A 243 -0.65 14.75 1.90
C LEU A 243 -1.79 15.56 2.55
N PRO A 244 -3.04 15.11 2.45
CA PRO A 244 -4.17 15.81 3.06
C PRO A 244 -4.02 15.90 4.58
N ASP A 245 -4.58 16.95 5.19
CA ASP A 245 -4.56 17.13 6.64
C ASP A 245 -5.46 16.12 7.37
N ASP A 246 -6.60 15.79 6.77
CA ASP A 246 -7.56 14.79 7.26
C ASP A 246 -7.48 13.51 6.42
N THR A 247 -7.96 12.39 6.95
CA THR A 247 -8.02 11.13 6.22
C THR A 247 -9.00 11.21 5.04
N GLU A 248 -8.52 10.91 3.85
CA GLU A 248 -9.31 10.82 2.63
C GLU A 248 -9.26 9.40 2.05
N ILE A 249 -10.32 9.00 1.35
CA ILE A 249 -10.41 7.74 0.64
C ILE A 249 -10.31 8.04 -0.84
N TRP A 250 -9.24 7.57 -1.49
CA TRP A 250 -8.99 7.78 -2.90
C TRP A 250 -9.26 6.50 -3.69
N ILE A 251 -10.18 6.58 -4.62
CA ILE A 251 -10.57 5.46 -5.49
C ILE A 251 -9.89 5.65 -6.83
N LEU A 252 -8.93 4.77 -7.12
CA LEU A 252 -8.29 4.72 -8.42
C LEU A 252 -9.10 3.82 -9.36
N THR A 253 -9.13 4.18 -10.63
CA THR A 253 -9.64 3.30 -11.69
C THR A 253 -8.50 2.45 -12.23
N TRP A 254 -8.78 1.25 -12.68
CA TRP A 254 -7.83 0.50 -13.50
C TRP A 254 -8.16 0.77 -14.98
N GLU A 255 -7.13 0.90 -15.83
CA GLU A 255 -7.34 1.10 -17.26
C GLU A 255 -7.84 -0.20 -17.94
N GLU A 256 -8.83 -0.07 -18.86
CA GLU A 256 -9.35 -1.17 -19.68
C GLU A 256 -8.40 -1.54 -20.84
#